data_ad0d43748ea853deb176899a0b477b30
#
_entry.id   ad0d43748ea853deb176899a0b477b30
#
_cell.length_a   1.000
_cell.length_b   1.000
_cell.length_c   1.000
_cell.angle_alpha   90.00
_cell.angle_beta   90.00
_cell.angle_gamma   90.00
#
_symmetry.space_group_name_H-M   'P 1'
#
loop_
_entity.id
_entity.type
_entity.pdbx_description
1 polymer ?
#
loop_
_entity_poly.entity_id
_entity_poly.type
_entity_poly.pdbx_seq_one_letter_code
_entity_poly.pdbx_strand_id
1 'polypeptide(L)'
;MPGVANPAIATPRERIEVSTDVLKLSFDTEGGSLVRSEFVKFGDVQDNKKSFVLLDESKARVYVAQTGLIGGAFASHKTPMKFTGERELKEGQNELTLKFESGDVGGFKLVKTYTLSRGSYAVKVAHQVINTGSVAASPQLYVQLVRDGNKLAGESSFYSTFTGPAVYTDAKKYQKVEFADIKKKKFDIEKQSSTGYIAMVQHYFASAWILPDGMNRNISMDAVDIGSNMADCCYRATLIAPLETIKAGQAHSVNATFFAGPQEENKLEALYPGLELVKDYGWLTILAKPLFWLLDQLNSILKNWGWSIVALVVLLKAGFYWLNAHAYQSMAKMKAINPKIMEMRERLKDNPQQMQMEMMKIYR
;
A
#
# COMPACT_ATOMS: atom_id res chain seq x y z
N MET A 1 6.43 -45.16 29.91
CA MET A 1 7.21 -43.90 29.91
C MET A 1 6.98 -43.24 28.58
N PRO A 2 6.42 -42.01 28.48
CA PRO A 2 6.27 -41.34 27.20
C PRO A 2 7.64 -40.90 26.70
N GLY A 3 7.94 -41.19 25.45
CA GLY A 3 9.20 -40.86 24.81
C GLY A 3 9.44 -39.34 24.80
N VAL A 4 10.60 -38.95 25.21
CA VAL A 4 11.15 -37.60 25.10
C VAL A 4 11.24 -37.27 23.64
N ALA A 5 10.39 -36.32 23.16
CA ALA A 5 10.54 -35.75 21.85
C ALA A 5 11.93 -35.09 21.78
N ASN A 6 12.75 -35.57 20.85
CA ASN A 6 14.05 -34.98 20.53
C ASN A 6 13.80 -33.50 20.18
N PRO A 7 14.48 -32.52 20.80
CA PRO A 7 14.38 -31.14 20.40
C PRO A 7 14.90 -31.06 18.97
N ALA A 8 13.99 -30.74 18.02
CA ALA A 8 14.37 -30.41 16.66
C ALA A 8 15.45 -29.32 16.75
N ILE A 9 16.63 -29.60 16.20
CA ILE A 9 17.75 -28.67 16.10
C ILE A 9 17.15 -27.44 15.40
N ALA A 10 16.97 -26.37 16.14
CA ALA A 10 16.46 -25.12 15.60
C ALA A 10 17.44 -24.66 14.51
N THR A 11 17.04 -24.76 13.27
CA THR A 11 17.82 -24.24 12.15
C THR A 11 18.03 -22.74 12.41
N PRO A 12 19.28 -22.23 12.43
CA PRO A 12 19.49 -20.82 12.71
C PRO A 12 18.73 -19.98 11.69
N ARG A 13 18.02 -18.96 12.19
CA ARG A 13 17.33 -17.97 11.37
C ARG A 13 18.36 -17.21 10.55
N GLU A 14 18.27 -17.31 9.21
CA GLU A 14 19.17 -16.67 8.26
C GLU A 14 18.39 -15.67 7.42
N ARG A 15 18.99 -14.52 7.13
CA ARG A 15 18.48 -13.54 6.19
C ARG A 15 19.11 -13.75 4.82
N ILE A 16 18.29 -13.98 3.81
CA ILE A 16 18.68 -14.16 2.43
C ILE A 16 18.45 -12.84 1.69
N GLU A 17 19.53 -12.20 1.30
CA GLU A 17 19.48 -10.99 0.49
C GLU A 17 19.40 -11.34 -1.00
N VAL A 18 18.52 -10.64 -1.71
CA VAL A 18 18.24 -10.85 -3.12
C VAL A 18 18.13 -9.49 -3.82
N SER A 19 18.73 -9.36 -5.00
CA SER A 19 18.73 -8.11 -5.74
C SER A 19 18.25 -8.27 -7.18
N THR A 20 17.46 -7.27 -7.63
CA THR A 20 17.13 -7.05 -9.03
C THR A 20 17.58 -5.65 -9.45
N ASP A 21 17.26 -5.24 -10.65
CA ASP A 21 17.53 -3.88 -11.16
C ASP A 21 16.75 -2.76 -10.46
N VAL A 22 15.66 -3.09 -9.74
CA VAL A 22 14.80 -2.10 -9.06
C VAL A 22 14.60 -2.37 -7.58
N LEU A 23 14.83 -3.61 -7.11
CA LEU A 23 14.56 -4.05 -5.75
C LEU A 23 15.80 -4.70 -5.12
N LYS A 24 16.02 -4.41 -3.82
CA LYS A 24 16.80 -5.26 -2.93
C LYS A 24 15.87 -5.78 -1.83
N LEU A 25 15.75 -7.07 -1.74
CA LEU A 25 14.84 -7.76 -0.82
C LEU A 25 15.62 -8.59 0.17
N SER A 26 15.15 -8.65 1.42
CA SER A 26 15.66 -9.61 2.40
C SER A 26 14.53 -10.54 2.82
N PHE A 27 14.76 -11.83 2.64
CA PHE A 27 13.87 -12.89 3.09
C PHE A 27 14.43 -13.53 4.35
N ASP A 28 13.55 -13.93 5.24
CA ASP A 28 13.91 -14.73 6.40
C ASP A 28 13.66 -16.20 6.11
N THR A 29 14.60 -17.07 6.48
CA THR A 29 14.39 -18.52 6.40
C THR A 29 13.32 -19.03 7.37
N GLU A 30 12.95 -18.24 8.38
CA GLU A 30 11.73 -18.48 9.15
C GLU A 30 10.52 -18.08 8.33
N GLY A 31 9.80 -19.09 7.87
CA GLY A 31 8.60 -18.93 7.02
C GLY A 31 8.86 -18.50 5.59
N GLY A 32 10.08 -18.28 5.15
CA GLY A 32 10.35 -17.64 3.85
C GLY A 32 9.67 -16.27 3.74
N SER A 33 9.63 -15.52 4.85
CA SER A 33 8.93 -14.24 4.97
C SER A 33 9.75 -13.11 4.36
N LEU A 34 9.10 -12.15 3.69
CA LEU A 34 9.77 -10.94 3.20
C LEU A 34 9.83 -9.92 4.33
N VAL A 35 11.03 -9.63 4.82
CA VAL A 35 11.27 -8.81 6.01
C VAL A 35 11.92 -7.46 5.70
N ARG A 36 12.42 -7.26 4.47
CA ARG A 36 12.96 -5.97 4.01
C ARG A 36 12.75 -5.80 2.52
N SER A 37 12.35 -4.60 2.12
CA SER A 37 12.24 -4.19 0.72
C SER A 37 12.84 -2.80 0.58
N GLU A 38 13.88 -2.69 -0.26
CA GLU A 38 14.61 -1.46 -0.55
C GLU A 38 14.51 -1.16 -2.05
N PHE A 39 14.24 0.10 -2.40
CA PHE A 39 14.03 0.53 -3.79
C PHE A 39 15.27 1.21 -4.34
N VAL A 40 15.94 0.55 -5.29
CA VAL A 40 17.20 1.02 -5.87
C VAL A 40 17.07 2.38 -6.56
N LYS A 41 15.92 2.65 -7.16
CA LYS A 41 15.67 3.89 -7.95
C LYS A 41 15.09 5.05 -7.14
N PHE A 42 14.84 4.87 -5.85
CA PHE A 42 14.24 5.90 -4.99
C PHE A 42 15.13 6.18 -3.79
N GLY A 43 15.47 7.44 -3.60
CA GLY A 43 16.23 7.89 -2.45
C GLY A 43 15.37 8.02 -1.20
N ASP A 44 15.98 7.85 -0.03
CA ASP A 44 15.33 8.11 1.25
C ASP A 44 15.03 9.62 1.40
N VAL A 45 13.92 9.94 2.06
CA VAL A 45 13.47 11.33 2.24
C VAL A 45 14.46 12.16 3.10
N GLN A 46 15.13 11.51 4.05
CA GLN A 46 16.08 12.17 4.96
C GLN A 46 17.51 12.16 4.43
N ASP A 47 17.87 11.13 3.67
CA ASP A 47 19.22 10.96 3.13
C ASP A 47 19.17 10.41 1.70
N ASN A 48 19.16 11.29 0.72
CA ASN A 48 19.13 10.94 -0.71
C ASN A 48 20.28 10.03 -1.19
N LYS A 49 21.29 9.80 -0.35
CA LYS A 49 22.38 8.85 -0.65
C LYS A 49 22.00 7.41 -0.32
N LYS A 50 20.94 7.22 0.44
CA LYS A 50 20.41 5.90 0.80
C LYS A 50 19.16 5.60 -0.01
N SER A 51 18.97 4.34 -0.36
CA SER A 51 17.74 3.89 -1.00
C SER A 51 16.57 3.90 -0.02
N PHE A 52 15.38 4.17 -0.52
CA PHE A 52 14.16 4.13 0.28
C PHE A 52 13.84 2.70 0.70
N VAL A 53 13.55 2.51 1.98
CA VAL A 53 13.16 1.22 2.57
C VAL A 53 11.68 1.23 2.91
N LEU A 54 10.90 0.35 2.26
CA LEU A 54 9.47 0.21 2.52
C LEU A 54 9.21 -0.80 3.65
N LEU A 55 9.54 -2.06 3.44
CA LEU A 55 9.45 -3.10 4.47
C LEU A 55 10.76 -3.10 5.26
N ASP A 56 10.65 -3.27 6.57
CA ASP A 56 11.81 -3.40 7.47
C ASP A 56 11.43 -4.14 8.74
N GLU A 57 12.25 -5.08 9.16
CA GLU A 57 12.17 -5.74 10.45
C GLU A 57 13.44 -5.43 11.24
N SER A 58 13.34 -4.43 12.11
CA SER A 58 14.42 -3.96 12.96
C SER A 58 13.91 -3.71 14.39
N LYS A 59 14.79 -3.28 15.28
CA LYS A 59 14.39 -2.88 16.64
C LYS A 59 13.49 -1.63 16.66
N ALA A 60 13.58 -0.80 15.63
CA ALA A 60 12.87 0.48 15.56
C ALA A 60 11.59 0.39 14.71
N ARG A 61 11.45 -0.62 13.87
CA ARG A 61 10.35 -0.73 12.90
C ARG A 61 9.99 -2.18 12.63
N VAL A 62 8.70 -2.43 12.46
CA VAL A 62 8.17 -3.70 11.95
C VAL A 62 7.24 -3.41 10.78
N TYR A 63 7.64 -3.87 9.60
CA TYR A 63 6.78 -3.89 8.43
C TYR A 63 7.20 -5.06 7.55
N VAL A 64 6.40 -6.14 7.56
CA VAL A 64 6.73 -7.42 6.93
C VAL A 64 5.56 -8.01 6.16
N ALA A 65 5.89 -8.82 5.15
CA ALA A 65 4.94 -9.60 4.37
C ALA A 65 5.16 -11.09 4.62
N GLN A 66 4.11 -11.76 5.06
CA GLN A 66 4.17 -13.15 5.54
C GLN A 66 3.06 -13.99 4.93
N THR A 67 3.32 -15.25 4.73
CA THR A 67 2.35 -16.23 4.25
C THR A 67 2.53 -17.57 4.95
N GLY A 68 1.51 -18.42 4.92
CA GLY A 68 1.58 -19.76 5.50
C GLY A 68 0.25 -20.48 5.45
N LEU A 69 0.18 -21.61 6.13
CA LEU A 69 -1.02 -22.42 6.24
C LEU A 69 -1.57 -22.39 7.66
N ILE A 70 -2.89 -22.46 7.77
CA ILE A 70 -3.64 -22.60 9.04
C ILE A 70 -4.75 -23.64 8.89
N GLY A 71 -5.44 -23.95 9.99
CA GLY A 71 -6.52 -24.94 10.04
C GLY A 71 -6.06 -26.31 10.52
N GLY A 72 -4.81 -26.41 10.99
CA GLY A 72 -4.21 -27.62 11.53
C GLY A 72 -2.74 -27.43 11.88
N ALA A 73 -2.02 -28.51 12.16
CA ALA A 73 -0.58 -28.47 12.35
C ALA A 73 0.12 -28.41 10.98
N PHE A 74 0.18 -27.23 10.39
CA PHE A 74 0.77 -26.99 9.07
C PHE A 74 1.91 -25.98 9.14
N ALA A 75 2.73 -25.92 8.07
CA ALA A 75 3.80 -24.96 7.95
C ALA A 75 3.26 -23.51 7.90
N SER A 76 3.76 -22.67 8.80
CA SER A 76 3.37 -21.26 8.95
C SER A 76 4.54 -20.32 8.64
N HIS A 77 4.34 -19.01 8.84
CA HIS A 77 5.41 -18.02 8.76
C HIS A 77 6.47 -18.14 9.87
N LYS A 78 6.26 -19.03 10.85
CA LYS A 78 7.22 -19.36 11.93
C LYS A 78 7.95 -20.67 11.67
N THR A 79 7.63 -21.37 10.61
CA THR A 79 8.26 -22.66 10.30
C THR A 79 9.58 -22.43 9.59
N PRO A 80 10.70 -23.04 10.04
CA PRO A 80 11.98 -22.98 9.32
C PRO A 80 11.84 -23.55 7.92
N MET A 81 12.40 -22.84 6.93
CA MET A 81 12.38 -23.23 5.53
C MET A 81 13.78 -23.27 4.93
N LYS A 82 14.03 -24.24 4.06
CA LYS A 82 15.26 -24.34 3.30
C LYS A 82 15.17 -23.43 2.07
N PHE A 83 16.16 -22.56 1.89
CA PHE A 83 16.30 -21.71 0.73
C PHE A 83 17.03 -22.44 -0.41
N THR A 84 16.58 -22.18 -1.64
CA THR A 84 17.25 -22.60 -2.88
C THR A 84 16.98 -21.54 -3.97
N GLY A 85 18.00 -21.16 -4.72
CA GLY A 85 17.88 -20.19 -5.81
C GLY A 85 19.09 -19.29 -5.93
N GLU A 86 19.12 -18.50 -6.99
CA GLU A 86 20.10 -17.42 -7.16
C GLU A 86 19.69 -16.22 -6.33
N ARG A 87 20.68 -15.38 -5.96
CA ARG A 87 20.45 -14.19 -5.12
C ARG A 87 20.47 -12.88 -5.90
N GLU A 88 20.79 -12.94 -7.19
CA GLU A 88 20.95 -11.75 -8.02
C GLU A 88 20.38 -12.00 -9.43
N LEU A 89 19.64 -11.02 -9.94
CA LEU A 89 19.16 -10.99 -11.31
C LEU A 89 20.29 -10.54 -12.24
N LYS A 90 20.94 -11.47 -12.90
CA LYS A 90 22.09 -11.21 -13.78
C LYS A 90 21.70 -10.44 -15.03
N GLU A 91 22.67 -9.78 -15.65
CA GLU A 91 22.49 -9.15 -16.94
C GLU A 91 22.01 -10.17 -18.00
N GLY A 92 21.03 -9.77 -18.82
CA GLY A 92 20.41 -10.67 -19.81
C GLY A 92 19.32 -11.59 -19.27
N GLN A 93 19.14 -11.74 -17.96
CA GLN A 93 18.03 -12.47 -17.38
C GLN A 93 16.82 -11.54 -17.19
N ASN A 94 15.61 -12.04 -17.48
CA ASN A 94 14.36 -11.31 -17.27
C ASN A 94 13.67 -11.67 -15.96
N GLU A 95 13.95 -12.84 -15.40
CA GLU A 95 13.32 -13.33 -14.18
C GLU A 95 14.35 -14.00 -13.26
N LEU A 96 14.10 -13.86 -11.97
CA LEU A 96 14.83 -14.50 -10.88
C LEU A 96 13.86 -15.31 -10.03
N THR A 97 14.16 -16.60 -9.83
CA THR A 97 13.31 -17.50 -9.05
C THR A 97 13.99 -17.95 -7.77
N LEU A 98 13.26 -17.83 -6.66
CA LEU A 98 13.67 -18.22 -5.32
C LEU A 98 12.69 -19.26 -4.78
N LYS A 99 13.20 -20.28 -4.11
CA LYS A 99 12.38 -21.32 -3.51
C LYS A 99 12.68 -21.46 -2.03
N PHE A 100 11.60 -21.47 -1.23
CA PHE A 100 11.63 -21.79 0.20
C PHE A 100 10.77 -23.03 0.43
N GLU A 101 11.34 -24.06 1.06
CA GLU A 101 10.69 -25.34 1.29
C GLU A 101 10.70 -25.68 2.78
N SER A 102 9.52 -25.92 3.34
CA SER A 102 9.39 -26.40 4.72
C SER A 102 9.81 -27.86 4.83
N GLY A 103 10.16 -28.30 6.05
CA GLY A 103 10.10 -29.73 6.38
C GLY A 103 8.66 -30.24 6.31
N ASP A 104 8.49 -31.53 6.61
CA ASP A 104 7.17 -32.11 6.87
C ASP A 104 6.62 -31.55 8.19
N VAL A 105 5.42 -30.98 8.14
CA VAL A 105 4.70 -30.48 9.30
C VAL A 105 3.28 -31.01 9.27
N GLY A 106 2.98 -31.94 10.16
CA GLY A 106 1.67 -32.57 10.23
C GLY A 106 1.27 -33.38 8.98
N GLY A 107 2.24 -33.96 8.28
CA GLY A 107 2.03 -34.69 7.03
C GLY A 107 1.88 -33.79 5.81
N PHE A 108 2.29 -32.52 5.89
CA PHE A 108 2.24 -31.59 4.78
C PHE A 108 3.56 -30.82 4.62
N LYS A 109 3.94 -30.57 3.39
CA LYS A 109 5.02 -29.65 3.03
C LYS A 109 4.45 -28.42 2.34
N LEU A 110 5.01 -27.26 2.68
CA LEU A 110 4.75 -26.00 1.97
C LEU A 110 6.00 -25.57 1.21
N VAL A 111 5.83 -25.37 -0.09
CA VAL A 111 6.86 -24.82 -0.97
C VAL A 111 6.40 -23.48 -1.47
N LYS A 112 7.20 -22.43 -1.23
CA LYS A 112 6.97 -21.09 -1.72
C LYS A 112 7.98 -20.78 -2.81
N THR A 113 7.49 -20.43 -3.98
CA THR A 113 8.33 -20.03 -5.11
C THR A 113 8.05 -18.56 -5.42
N TYR A 114 9.05 -17.72 -5.22
CA TYR A 114 9.02 -16.29 -5.53
C TYR A 114 9.64 -16.07 -6.90
N THR A 115 8.94 -15.40 -7.80
CA THR A 115 9.44 -15.01 -9.12
C THR A 115 9.45 -13.49 -9.21
N LEU A 116 10.64 -12.93 -9.37
CA LEU A 116 10.91 -11.52 -9.53
C LEU A 116 11.23 -11.25 -10.99
N SER A 117 10.55 -10.28 -11.60
CA SER A 117 10.79 -9.90 -13.00
C SER A 117 11.55 -8.58 -13.09
N ARG A 118 12.40 -8.44 -14.10
CA ARG A 118 13.17 -7.21 -14.36
C ARG A 118 12.24 -5.98 -14.48
N GLY A 119 12.60 -4.88 -13.82
CA GLY A 119 11.86 -3.63 -13.85
C GLY A 119 10.53 -3.64 -13.09
N SER A 120 10.19 -4.74 -12.40
CA SER A 120 8.91 -4.93 -11.72
C SER A 120 9.04 -4.80 -10.20
N TYR A 121 8.05 -4.13 -9.59
CA TYR A 121 7.83 -4.09 -8.14
C TYR A 121 6.81 -5.14 -7.67
N ALA A 122 6.26 -5.93 -8.61
CA ALA A 122 5.39 -7.06 -8.32
C ALA A 122 6.19 -8.35 -8.29
N VAL A 123 5.95 -9.18 -7.29
CA VAL A 123 6.57 -10.48 -7.08
C VAL A 123 5.48 -11.55 -7.15
N LYS A 124 5.58 -12.48 -8.08
CA LYS A 124 4.67 -13.63 -8.13
C LYS A 124 5.09 -14.65 -7.07
N VAL A 125 4.13 -15.18 -6.33
CA VAL A 125 4.39 -16.13 -5.25
C VAL A 125 3.50 -17.35 -5.44
N ALA A 126 4.08 -18.45 -5.85
CA ALA A 126 3.39 -19.74 -5.94
C ALA A 126 3.53 -20.49 -4.60
N HIS A 127 2.41 -20.86 -4.01
CA HIS A 127 2.33 -21.67 -2.80
C HIS A 127 1.91 -23.08 -3.20
N GLN A 128 2.84 -24.03 -3.17
CA GLN A 128 2.54 -25.44 -3.41
C GLN A 128 2.45 -26.17 -2.08
N VAL A 129 1.29 -26.72 -1.81
CA VAL A 129 0.99 -27.52 -0.61
C VAL A 129 0.97 -28.99 -1.02
N ILE A 130 1.84 -29.79 -0.44
CA ILE A 130 2.03 -31.20 -0.77
C ILE A 130 1.62 -32.04 0.44
N ASN A 131 0.65 -32.91 0.28
CA ASN A 131 0.31 -33.90 1.30
C ASN A 131 1.26 -35.07 1.23
N THR A 132 2.18 -35.14 2.17
CA THR A 132 3.18 -36.22 2.34
C THR A 132 2.71 -37.32 3.29
N GLY A 133 1.60 -37.07 4.00
CA GLY A 133 0.97 -38.00 4.91
C GLY A 133 -0.03 -38.94 4.27
N SER A 134 -0.73 -39.70 5.10
CA SER A 134 -1.75 -40.68 4.67
C SER A 134 -3.19 -40.16 4.77
N VAL A 135 -3.42 -39.01 5.44
CA VAL A 135 -4.74 -38.48 5.71
C VAL A 135 -5.00 -37.26 4.84
N ALA A 136 -6.16 -37.23 4.20
CA ALA A 136 -6.60 -36.03 3.46
C ALA A 136 -6.93 -34.88 4.40
N ALA A 137 -6.56 -33.65 4.04
CA ALA A 137 -6.93 -32.46 4.80
C ALA A 137 -7.17 -31.25 3.88
N SER A 138 -7.85 -30.25 4.41
CA SER A 138 -8.17 -29.00 3.73
C SER A 138 -7.52 -27.83 4.47
N PRO A 139 -6.22 -27.58 4.26
CA PRO A 139 -5.56 -26.43 4.86
C PRO A 139 -6.11 -25.12 4.30
N GLN A 140 -5.87 -24.03 5.01
CA GLN A 140 -6.21 -22.69 4.54
C GLN A 140 -4.90 -21.91 4.33
N LEU A 141 -4.76 -21.30 3.14
CA LEU A 141 -3.66 -20.40 2.85
C LEU A 141 -3.98 -19.02 3.46
N TYR A 142 -3.07 -18.45 4.21
CA TYR A 142 -3.14 -17.04 4.54
C TYR A 142 -1.98 -16.26 3.93
N VAL A 143 -2.27 -15.04 3.53
CA VAL A 143 -1.30 -14.01 3.18
C VAL A 143 -1.57 -12.79 4.03
N GLN A 144 -0.53 -12.19 4.61
CA GLN A 144 -0.72 -11.07 5.54
C GLN A 144 0.37 -10.02 5.42
N LEU A 145 0.00 -8.80 5.78
CA LEU A 145 0.90 -7.66 6.02
C LEU A 145 0.83 -7.31 7.49
N VAL A 146 1.99 -7.21 8.13
CA VAL A 146 2.10 -6.79 9.53
C VAL A 146 2.95 -5.55 9.60
N ARG A 147 2.46 -4.52 10.30
CA ARG A 147 3.14 -3.23 10.40
C ARG A 147 2.94 -2.61 11.78
N ASP A 148 3.97 -1.87 12.26
CA ASP A 148 3.83 -0.95 13.39
C ASP A 148 3.00 0.29 13.01
N GLY A 149 2.38 0.93 14.00
CA GLY A 149 1.58 2.15 13.84
C GLY A 149 2.38 3.44 13.96
N ASN A 150 3.72 3.36 14.02
CA ASN A 150 4.56 4.53 14.20
C ASN A 150 4.47 5.47 12.99
N LYS A 151 4.52 6.77 13.25
CA LYS A 151 4.58 7.79 12.21
C LYS A 151 5.85 7.64 11.38
N LEU A 152 5.73 7.95 10.10
CA LEU A 152 6.89 7.96 9.22
C LEU A 152 7.78 9.17 9.51
N ALA A 153 9.09 8.96 9.48
CA ALA A 153 10.05 10.04 9.60
C ALA A 153 9.89 11.02 8.42
N GLY A 154 9.81 12.33 8.72
CA GLY A 154 9.61 13.36 7.68
C GLY A 154 8.16 13.64 7.29
N GLU A 155 7.18 13.02 7.94
CA GLU A 155 5.76 13.33 7.73
C GLU A 155 5.45 14.76 8.20
N SER A 156 4.91 15.60 7.30
CA SER A 156 4.57 16.99 7.61
C SER A 156 3.37 17.07 8.54
N SER A 157 3.43 17.94 9.54
CA SER A 157 2.29 18.23 10.41
C SER A 157 1.13 18.92 9.68
N PHE A 158 1.39 19.52 8.50
CA PHE A 158 0.40 20.25 7.71
C PHE A 158 -0.32 19.40 6.67
N TYR A 159 0.28 18.28 6.24
CA TYR A 159 -0.27 17.37 5.25
C TYR A 159 -0.21 15.96 5.80
N SER A 160 -1.30 15.55 6.43
CA SER A 160 -1.49 14.15 6.84
C SER A 160 -1.98 13.35 5.64
N THR A 161 -1.09 12.56 5.04
CA THR A 161 -1.51 11.52 4.09
C THR A 161 -1.88 10.26 4.85
N PHE A 162 -2.87 9.54 4.34
CA PHE A 162 -3.27 8.28 4.94
C PHE A 162 -2.09 7.30 5.01
N THR A 163 -1.87 6.76 6.19
CA THR A 163 -0.92 5.67 6.45
C THR A 163 -1.64 4.59 7.22
N GLY A 164 -1.84 3.43 6.62
CA GLY A 164 -2.59 2.35 7.23
C GLY A 164 -2.99 1.25 6.26
N PRO A 165 -3.69 0.23 6.77
CA PRO A 165 -4.22 -0.84 5.94
C PRO A 165 -5.44 -0.39 5.14
N ALA A 166 -5.54 -0.96 3.94
CA ALA A 166 -6.68 -0.80 3.05
C ALA A 166 -7.10 -2.15 2.47
N VAL A 167 -8.34 -2.24 2.08
CA VAL A 167 -8.91 -3.39 1.39
C VAL A 167 -9.72 -2.93 0.19
N TYR A 168 -9.67 -3.69 -0.87
CA TYR A 168 -10.54 -3.53 -2.03
C TYR A 168 -11.31 -4.81 -2.27
N THR A 169 -12.59 -4.68 -2.55
CA THR A 169 -13.46 -5.75 -3.04
C THR A 169 -14.41 -5.17 -4.07
N ASP A 170 -14.94 -5.98 -4.98
CA ASP A 170 -15.90 -5.48 -5.96
C ASP A 170 -17.19 -4.97 -5.33
N ALA A 171 -17.57 -5.51 -4.17
CA ALA A 171 -18.79 -5.14 -3.46
C ALA A 171 -18.69 -3.77 -2.77
N LYS A 172 -17.63 -3.54 -2.00
CA LYS A 172 -17.47 -2.30 -1.22
C LYS A 172 -16.40 -1.35 -1.77
N LYS A 173 -15.74 -1.72 -2.88
CA LYS A 173 -14.65 -0.94 -3.48
C LYS A 173 -13.51 -0.69 -2.49
N TYR A 174 -12.83 0.42 -2.61
CA TYR A 174 -11.67 0.75 -1.79
C TYR A 174 -12.06 1.30 -0.42
N GLN A 175 -11.61 0.64 0.63
CA GLN A 175 -11.86 0.98 2.03
C GLN A 175 -10.54 1.14 2.78
N LYS A 176 -10.36 2.29 3.44
CA LYS A 176 -9.23 2.58 4.32
C LYS A 176 -9.62 2.34 5.77
N VAL A 177 -8.69 1.85 6.57
CA VAL A 177 -8.89 1.67 8.01
C VAL A 177 -7.74 2.30 8.78
N GLU A 178 -8.06 3.21 9.69
CA GLU A 178 -7.05 3.82 10.56
C GLU A 178 -6.56 2.83 11.61
N PHE A 179 -5.29 2.88 11.98
CA PHE A 179 -4.75 2.03 13.05
C PHE A 179 -5.50 2.19 14.38
N ALA A 180 -5.91 3.43 14.68
CA ALA A 180 -6.69 3.71 15.88
C ALA A 180 -8.06 3.01 15.89
N ASP A 181 -8.69 2.85 14.73
CA ASP A 181 -9.98 2.18 14.59
C ASP A 181 -9.83 0.66 14.70
N ILE A 182 -8.74 0.10 14.20
CA ILE A 182 -8.39 -1.32 14.40
C ILE A 182 -8.23 -1.60 15.89
N LYS A 183 -7.48 -0.77 16.61
CA LYS A 183 -7.25 -0.90 18.05
C LYS A 183 -8.57 -0.87 18.85
N LYS A 184 -9.50 -0.01 18.43
CA LYS A 184 -10.82 0.13 19.04
C LYS A 184 -11.84 -0.88 18.52
N LYS A 185 -11.51 -1.66 17.48
CA LYS A 185 -12.43 -2.56 16.73
C LYS A 185 -13.65 -1.82 16.18
N LYS A 186 -13.47 -0.57 15.76
CA LYS A 186 -14.51 0.33 15.23
C LYS A 186 -14.29 0.60 13.75
N PHE A 187 -14.37 -0.43 12.94
CA PHE A 187 -14.30 -0.32 11.48
C PHE A 187 -15.24 -1.35 10.85
N ASP A 188 -15.72 -1.04 9.65
CA ASP A 188 -16.56 -1.93 8.84
C ASP A 188 -15.89 -2.15 7.49
N ILE A 189 -15.44 -3.37 7.25
CA ILE A 189 -14.90 -3.81 5.97
C ILE A 189 -15.68 -5.03 5.47
N GLU A 190 -15.57 -5.29 4.17
CA GLU A 190 -16.03 -6.58 3.63
C GLU A 190 -15.24 -7.72 4.28
N LYS A 191 -15.93 -8.66 4.90
CA LYS A 191 -15.29 -9.78 5.63
C LYS A 191 -15.05 -10.99 4.75
N GLN A 192 -15.77 -11.11 3.65
CA GLN A 192 -15.67 -12.23 2.71
C GLN A 192 -15.80 -11.70 1.29
N SER A 193 -14.96 -12.18 0.39
CA SER A 193 -15.02 -11.83 -1.02
C SER A 193 -14.38 -12.94 -1.84
N SER A 194 -14.70 -13.00 -3.13
CA SER A 194 -13.96 -13.81 -4.12
C SER A 194 -13.03 -12.98 -4.99
N THR A 195 -12.98 -11.65 -4.77
CA THR A 195 -12.16 -10.69 -5.53
C THR A 195 -11.42 -9.75 -4.58
N GLY A 196 -10.48 -8.99 -5.10
CA GLY A 196 -9.86 -7.90 -4.38
C GLY A 196 -8.53 -8.24 -3.72
N TYR A 197 -8.04 -7.28 -2.94
CA TYR A 197 -6.72 -7.30 -2.31
C TYR A 197 -6.75 -6.68 -0.91
N ILE A 198 -5.71 -6.95 -0.13
CA ILE A 198 -5.33 -6.14 1.02
C ILE A 198 -4.06 -5.36 0.70
N ALA A 199 -3.99 -4.15 1.22
CA ALA A 199 -2.81 -3.29 1.06
C ALA A 199 -2.42 -2.64 2.39
N MET A 200 -1.18 -2.22 2.47
CA MET A 200 -0.67 -1.31 3.48
C MET A 200 -0.12 -0.08 2.73
N VAL A 201 -0.74 1.06 2.97
CA VAL A 201 -0.52 2.29 2.20
C VAL A 201 0.27 3.28 3.03
N GLN A 202 1.15 4.01 2.39
CA GLN A 202 1.82 5.18 2.94
C GLN A 202 2.13 6.16 1.82
N HIS A 203 2.32 7.42 2.13
CA HIS A 203 2.51 8.59 1.26
C HIS A 203 2.72 8.32 -0.26
N TYR A 204 3.89 7.79 -0.68
CA TYR A 204 4.24 7.54 -2.10
C TYR A 204 4.32 6.06 -2.46
N PHE A 205 4.25 5.19 -1.47
CA PHE A 205 4.51 3.77 -1.63
C PHE A 205 3.40 2.94 -1.00
N ALA A 206 3.22 1.73 -1.53
CA ALA A 206 2.30 0.77 -0.97
C ALA A 206 2.87 -0.64 -1.07
N SER A 207 2.38 -1.53 -0.20
CA SER A 207 2.47 -2.96 -0.43
C SER A 207 1.07 -3.57 -0.49
N ALA A 208 0.91 -4.65 -1.24
CA ALA A 208 -0.37 -5.34 -1.37
C ALA A 208 -0.19 -6.85 -1.57
N TRP A 209 -1.15 -7.61 -1.07
CA TRP A 209 -1.35 -9.00 -1.41
C TRP A 209 -2.60 -9.15 -2.25
N ILE A 210 -2.46 -9.81 -3.39
CA ILE A 210 -3.52 -10.07 -4.37
C ILE A 210 -3.59 -11.59 -4.55
N LEU A 211 -4.75 -12.17 -4.31
CA LEU A 211 -5.06 -13.57 -4.63
C LEU A 211 -5.85 -13.63 -5.94
N PRO A 212 -5.84 -14.76 -6.66
CA PRO A 212 -6.62 -14.93 -7.89
C PRO A 212 -8.11 -14.66 -7.66
N ASP A 213 -8.76 -14.00 -8.61
CA ASP A 213 -10.20 -13.81 -8.57
C ASP A 213 -10.94 -15.15 -8.71
N GLY A 214 -12.14 -15.22 -8.14
CA GLY A 214 -12.91 -16.46 -8.03
C GLY A 214 -12.55 -17.33 -6.83
N MET A 215 -11.45 -17.06 -6.14
CA MET A 215 -11.06 -17.74 -4.91
C MET A 215 -11.70 -17.06 -3.70
N ASN A 216 -12.64 -17.76 -3.04
CA ASN A 216 -13.25 -17.27 -1.80
C ASN A 216 -12.18 -17.03 -0.72
N ARG A 217 -12.27 -15.89 -0.06
CA ARG A 217 -11.36 -15.49 1.00
C ARG A 217 -12.05 -14.74 2.12
N ASN A 218 -11.59 -14.98 3.33
CA ASN A 218 -11.94 -14.16 4.50
C ASN A 218 -10.93 -13.04 4.61
N ILE A 219 -11.42 -11.86 4.93
CA ILE A 219 -10.62 -10.63 5.10
C ILE A 219 -10.69 -10.21 6.55
N SER A 220 -9.57 -9.98 7.18
CA SER A 220 -9.51 -9.51 8.57
C SER A 220 -8.43 -8.48 8.77
N MET A 221 -8.67 -7.58 9.72
CA MET A 221 -7.68 -6.63 10.24
C MET A 221 -7.75 -6.67 11.76
N ASP A 222 -6.59 -6.79 12.39
CA ASP A 222 -6.50 -6.88 13.85
C ASP A 222 -5.19 -6.28 14.38
N ALA A 223 -5.22 -5.91 15.65
CA ALA A 223 -4.01 -5.56 16.37
C ALA A 223 -3.41 -6.85 16.95
N VAL A 224 -2.13 -7.05 16.75
CA VAL A 224 -1.41 -8.26 17.18
C VAL A 224 -0.22 -7.91 18.06
N ASP A 225 -0.02 -8.68 19.11
CA ASP A 225 1.20 -8.65 19.89
C ASP A 225 2.21 -9.62 19.27
N ILE A 226 3.31 -9.09 18.79
CA ILE A 226 4.41 -9.90 18.22
C ILE A 226 5.61 -9.95 19.17
N GLY A 227 5.42 -9.54 20.43
CA GLY A 227 6.50 -9.49 21.43
C GLY A 227 7.53 -8.38 21.18
N SER A 228 7.16 -7.35 20.42
CA SER A 228 8.02 -6.18 20.23
C SER A 228 7.86 -5.20 21.40
N ASN A 229 8.96 -4.53 21.76
CA ASN A 229 8.93 -3.48 22.79
C ASN A 229 8.46 -2.12 22.26
N MET A 230 7.85 -2.08 21.07
CA MET A 230 7.36 -0.85 20.45
C MET A 230 6.02 -0.42 21.05
N ALA A 231 5.85 0.85 21.33
CA ALA A 231 4.67 1.39 22.00
C ALA A 231 3.38 1.24 21.20
N ASP A 232 3.42 1.24 19.86
CA ASP A 232 2.26 1.09 18.97
C ASP A 232 2.52 -0.01 17.92
N CYS A 233 2.72 -1.23 18.37
CA CYS A 233 2.91 -2.41 17.55
C CYS A 233 1.88 -3.48 17.92
N CYS A 234 1.37 -4.23 17.00
CA CYS A 234 1.44 -4.11 15.55
C CYS A 234 0.05 -4.33 14.98
N TYR A 235 -0.14 -3.93 13.74
CA TYR A 235 -1.41 -4.07 13.03
C TYR A 235 -1.23 -5.02 11.86
N ARG A 236 -2.21 -5.90 11.68
CA ARG A 236 -2.17 -6.95 10.67
C ARG A 236 -3.40 -6.85 9.78
N ALA A 237 -3.18 -6.92 8.46
CA ALA A 237 -4.20 -7.17 7.46
C ALA A 237 -3.97 -8.54 6.84
N THR A 238 -5.02 -9.37 6.74
CA THR A 238 -4.91 -10.78 6.34
C THR A 238 -5.99 -11.17 5.35
N LEU A 239 -5.61 -11.93 4.31
CA LEU A 239 -6.51 -12.74 3.49
C LEU A 239 -6.32 -14.20 3.84
N ILE A 240 -7.41 -14.92 4.07
CA ILE A 240 -7.41 -16.35 4.36
C ILE A 240 -8.28 -17.04 3.31
N ALA A 241 -7.68 -17.91 2.51
CA ALA A 241 -8.36 -18.66 1.47
C ALA A 241 -8.36 -20.16 1.79
N PRO A 242 -9.55 -20.81 1.89
CA PRO A 242 -9.64 -22.24 2.06
C PRO A 242 -9.13 -22.93 0.78
N LEU A 243 -8.34 -23.97 0.94
CA LEU A 243 -7.90 -24.81 -0.17
C LEU A 243 -8.83 -26.03 -0.28
N GLU A 244 -8.87 -26.59 -1.48
CA GLU A 244 -9.53 -27.87 -1.69
C GLU A 244 -8.88 -28.98 -0.87
N THR A 245 -9.63 -30.05 -0.63
CA THR A 245 -9.12 -31.21 0.10
C THR A 245 -7.97 -31.85 -0.67
N ILE A 246 -6.79 -31.91 -0.08
CA ILE A 246 -5.60 -32.49 -0.65
C ILE A 246 -5.46 -33.93 -0.14
N LYS A 247 -5.65 -34.90 -1.02
CA LYS A 247 -5.52 -36.33 -0.69
C LYS A 247 -4.06 -36.72 -0.50
N ALA A 248 -3.82 -37.85 0.15
CA ALA A 248 -2.48 -38.41 0.33
C ALA A 248 -1.70 -38.49 -0.99
N GLY A 249 -0.47 -38.01 -0.99
CA GLY A 249 0.41 -37.97 -2.15
C GLY A 249 0.07 -36.89 -3.21
N GLN A 250 -1.01 -36.12 -3.01
CA GLN A 250 -1.37 -35.04 -3.93
C GLN A 250 -0.78 -33.69 -3.51
N ALA A 251 -0.70 -32.79 -4.47
CA ALA A 251 -0.32 -31.39 -4.24
C ALA A 251 -1.37 -30.44 -4.81
N HIS A 252 -1.53 -29.28 -4.16
CA HIS A 252 -2.34 -28.18 -4.63
C HIS A 252 -1.48 -26.92 -4.68
N SER A 253 -1.65 -26.11 -5.75
CA SER A 253 -0.87 -24.88 -5.93
C SER A 253 -1.79 -23.66 -6.02
N VAL A 254 -1.44 -22.61 -5.30
CA VAL A 254 -2.11 -21.30 -5.35
C VAL A 254 -1.08 -20.23 -5.68
N ASN A 255 -1.40 -19.42 -6.68
CA ASN A 255 -0.58 -18.28 -7.06
C ASN A 255 -1.12 -17.03 -6.36
N ALA A 256 -0.24 -16.27 -5.74
CA ALA A 256 -0.51 -14.94 -5.21
C ALA A 256 0.42 -13.93 -5.88
N THR A 257 0.04 -12.68 -5.86
CA THR A 257 0.95 -11.59 -6.26
C THR A 257 1.18 -10.70 -5.05
N PHE A 258 2.44 -10.48 -4.75
CA PHE A 258 2.87 -9.48 -3.77
C PHE A 258 3.37 -8.25 -4.52
N PHE A 259 2.89 -7.08 -4.14
CA PHE A 259 3.38 -5.81 -4.64
C PHE A 259 4.06 -5.04 -3.51
N ALA A 260 5.22 -4.45 -3.79
CA ALA A 260 5.87 -3.48 -2.91
C ALA A 260 6.57 -2.46 -3.78
N GLY A 261 6.02 -1.26 -3.88
CA GLY A 261 6.54 -0.28 -4.83
C GLY A 261 5.86 1.08 -4.77
N PRO A 262 6.27 1.98 -5.69
CA PRO A 262 5.69 3.31 -5.83
C PRO A 262 4.25 3.23 -6.33
N GLN A 263 3.44 4.23 -5.92
CA GLN A 263 2.03 4.35 -6.33
C GLN A 263 1.91 4.95 -7.75
N GLU A 264 2.45 4.25 -8.74
CA GLU A 264 2.32 4.62 -10.15
C GLU A 264 0.98 4.10 -10.71
N GLU A 265 0.03 5.00 -10.95
CA GLU A 265 -1.38 4.70 -11.26
C GLU A 265 -1.50 3.68 -12.41
N ASN A 266 -0.89 3.95 -13.56
CA ASN A 266 -0.97 3.08 -14.74
C ASN A 266 -0.41 1.67 -14.51
N LYS A 267 0.66 1.55 -13.71
CA LYS A 267 1.26 0.25 -13.39
C LYS A 267 0.43 -0.53 -12.37
N LEU A 268 -0.18 0.17 -11.43
CA LEU A 268 -1.05 -0.44 -10.42
C LEU A 268 -2.34 -0.96 -11.07
N GLU A 269 -2.98 -0.16 -11.94
CA GLU A 269 -4.17 -0.57 -12.69
C GLU A 269 -3.89 -1.77 -13.60
N ALA A 270 -2.73 -1.78 -14.28
CA ALA A 270 -2.31 -2.91 -15.11
C ALA A 270 -2.02 -4.19 -14.30
N LEU A 271 -1.62 -4.06 -13.02
CA LEU A 271 -1.36 -5.19 -12.15
C LEU A 271 -2.66 -5.81 -11.62
N TYR A 272 -3.59 -4.98 -11.17
CA TYR A 272 -4.91 -5.39 -10.71
C TYR A 272 -5.88 -4.20 -10.77
N PRO A 273 -7.02 -4.29 -11.50
CA PRO A 273 -8.02 -3.23 -11.58
C PRO A 273 -8.52 -2.82 -10.19
N GLY A 274 -8.42 -1.55 -9.86
CA GLY A 274 -8.74 -1.02 -8.54
C GLY A 274 -7.53 -0.87 -7.60
N LEU A 275 -6.35 -1.42 -7.96
CA LEU A 275 -5.14 -1.22 -7.15
C LEU A 275 -4.62 0.22 -7.24
N GLU A 276 -4.91 0.94 -8.32
CA GLU A 276 -4.60 2.36 -8.48
C GLU A 276 -5.28 3.25 -7.42
N LEU A 277 -6.36 2.75 -6.79
CA LEU A 277 -7.07 3.47 -5.75
C LEU A 277 -6.27 3.63 -4.44
N VAL A 278 -5.17 2.90 -4.27
CA VAL A 278 -4.24 3.14 -3.15
C VAL A 278 -3.61 4.53 -3.24
N LYS A 279 -3.51 5.10 -4.46
CA LYS A 279 -3.19 6.50 -4.69
C LYS A 279 -4.45 7.34 -4.48
N ASP A 280 -4.71 7.63 -3.23
CA ASP A 280 -5.93 8.31 -2.80
C ASP A 280 -5.80 9.83 -2.96
N TYR A 281 -6.54 10.39 -3.90
CA TYR A 281 -6.66 11.84 -4.10
C TYR A 281 -7.65 12.51 -3.10
N GLY A 282 -8.24 11.74 -2.19
CA GLY A 282 -9.26 12.22 -1.26
C GLY A 282 -10.51 12.76 -1.94
N TRP A 283 -11.17 13.73 -1.32
CA TRP A 283 -12.40 14.33 -1.83
C TRP A 283 -12.21 15.15 -3.12
N LEU A 284 -10.97 15.57 -3.40
CA LEU A 284 -10.62 16.31 -4.63
C LEU A 284 -10.40 15.40 -5.85
N THR A 285 -10.66 14.11 -5.76
CA THR A 285 -10.45 13.13 -6.86
C THR A 285 -11.10 13.57 -8.17
N ILE A 286 -12.29 14.19 -8.12
CA ILE A 286 -13.02 14.68 -9.32
C ILE A 286 -12.20 15.73 -10.09
N LEU A 287 -11.41 16.54 -9.41
CA LEU A 287 -10.54 17.55 -10.03
C LEU A 287 -9.13 17.00 -10.29
N ALA A 288 -8.60 16.21 -9.37
CA ALA A 288 -7.22 15.73 -9.43
C ALA A 288 -7.00 14.75 -10.59
N LYS A 289 -7.91 13.79 -10.81
CA LYS A 289 -7.78 12.81 -11.90
C LYS A 289 -7.72 13.43 -13.30
N PRO A 290 -8.64 14.33 -13.70
CA PRO A 290 -8.56 14.99 -15.01
C PRO A 290 -7.30 15.84 -15.18
N LEU A 291 -6.86 16.53 -14.11
CA LEU A 291 -5.63 17.32 -14.15
C LEU A 291 -4.38 16.44 -14.28
N PHE A 292 -4.34 15.33 -13.56
CA PHE A 292 -3.24 14.37 -13.70
C PHE A 292 -3.22 13.73 -15.09
N TRP A 293 -4.38 13.33 -15.62
CA TRP A 293 -4.50 12.82 -16.98
C TRP A 293 -3.97 13.84 -18.01
N LEU A 294 -4.37 15.12 -17.91
CA LEU A 294 -3.89 16.17 -18.79
C LEU A 294 -2.36 16.37 -18.67
N LEU A 295 -1.84 16.33 -17.44
CA LEU A 295 -0.40 16.41 -17.19
C LEU A 295 0.35 15.24 -17.83
N ASP A 296 -0.18 14.02 -17.74
CA ASP A 296 0.40 12.82 -18.33
C ASP A 296 0.41 12.89 -19.86
N GLN A 297 -0.67 13.38 -20.49
CA GLN A 297 -0.73 13.66 -21.94
C GLN A 297 0.33 14.69 -22.35
N LEU A 298 0.47 15.78 -21.59
CA LEU A 298 1.51 16.77 -21.85
C LEU A 298 2.92 16.17 -21.73
N ASN A 299 3.14 15.32 -20.73
CA ASN A 299 4.42 14.65 -20.54
C ASN A 299 4.71 13.63 -21.65
N SER A 300 3.70 12.99 -22.22
CA SER A 300 3.87 12.06 -23.34
C SER A 300 4.43 12.77 -24.59
N ILE A 301 4.10 14.06 -24.77
CA ILE A 301 4.55 14.92 -25.88
C ILE A 301 5.90 15.57 -25.54
N LEU A 302 5.98 16.23 -24.40
CA LEU A 302 7.14 17.05 -24.02
C LEU A 302 8.32 16.24 -23.46
N LYS A 303 8.09 14.99 -23.05
CA LYS A 303 9.08 14.07 -22.44
C LYS A 303 9.86 14.67 -21.28
N ASN A 304 9.30 15.69 -20.63
CA ASN A 304 9.92 16.39 -19.49
C ASN A 304 8.84 16.88 -18.54
N TRP A 305 8.85 16.35 -17.32
CA TRP A 305 7.85 16.69 -16.29
C TRP A 305 7.83 18.17 -15.92
N GLY A 306 8.99 18.83 -15.85
CA GLY A 306 9.08 20.25 -15.53
C GLY A 306 8.36 21.12 -16.56
N TRP A 307 8.63 20.91 -17.85
CA TRP A 307 7.93 21.62 -18.93
C TRP A 307 6.46 21.25 -19.03
N SER A 308 6.10 20.00 -18.72
CA SER A 308 4.71 19.58 -18.69
C SER A 308 3.90 20.29 -17.61
N ILE A 309 4.49 20.51 -16.43
CA ILE A 309 3.88 21.29 -15.35
C ILE A 309 3.71 22.75 -15.77
N VAL A 310 4.71 23.37 -16.40
CA VAL A 310 4.61 24.74 -16.91
C VAL A 310 3.50 24.85 -17.97
N ALA A 311 3.45 23.92 -18.91
CA ALA A 311 2.42 23.89 -19.95
C ALA A 311 1.01 23.72 -19.34
N LEU A 312 0.84 22.83 -18.36
CA LEU A 312 -0.43 22.65 -17.64
C LEU A 312 -0.88 23.95 -16.97
N VAL A 313 0.02 24.64 -16.26
CA VAL A 313 -0.29 25.91 -15.60
C VAL A 313 -0.70 26.98 -16.62
N VAL A 314 -0.03 27.08 -17.77
CA VAL A 314 -0.37 28.00 -18.84
C VAL A 314 -1.76 27.70 -19.39
N LEU A 315 -2.06 26.43 -19.70
CA LEU A 315 -3.37 26.00 -20.17
C LEU A 315 -4.49 26.32 -19.19
N LEU A 316 -4.28 26.03 -17.89
CA LEU A 316 -5.24 26.35 -16.84
C LEU A 316 -5.47 27.86 -16.72
N LYS A 317 -4.41 28.67 -16.72
CA LYS A 317 -4.53 30.14 -16.70
C LYS A 317 -5.23 30.69 -17.91
N ALA A 318 -4.96 30.15 -19.11
CA ALA A 318 -5.66 30.53 -20.34
C ALA A 318 -7.16 30.17 -20.28
N GLY A 319 -7.48 28.95 -19.84
CA GLY A 319 -8.87 28.50 -19.69
C GLY A 319 -9.67 29.32 -18.68
N PHE A 320 -9.05 29.70 -17.56
CA PHE A 320 -9.69 30.50 -16.51
C PHE A 320 -9.52 32.02 -16.71
N TYR A 321 -8.90 32.47 -17.81
CA TYR A 321 -8.60 33.88 -18.05
C TYR A 321 -9.86 34.75 -17.93
N TRP A 322 -10.94 34.35 -18.59
CA TRP A 322 -12.22 35.11 -18.60
C TRP A 322 -12.81 35.23 -17.17
N LEU A 323 -12.82 34.15 -16.40
CA LEU A 323 -13.27 34.16 -14.99
C LEU A 323 -12.41 35.09 -14.13
N ASN A 324 -11.10 35.00 -14.27
CA ASN A 324 -10.16 35.83 -13.55
C ASN A 324 -10.30 37.32 -13.94
N ALA A 325 -10.46 37.63 -15.24
CA ALA A 325 -10.68 39.00 -15.71
C ALA A 325 -11.94 39.61 -15.09
N HIS A 326 -13.04 38.87 -15.00
CA HIS A 326 -14.27 39.31 -14.34
C HIS A 326 -14.08 39.54 -12.83
N ALA A 327 -13.37 38.63 -12.15
CA ALA A 327 -13.05 38.79 -10.73
C ALA A 327 -12.19 40.04 -10.47
N TYR A 328 -11.17 40.26 -11.30
CA TYR A 328 -10.32 41.45 -11.20
C TYR A 328 -11.10 42.76 -11.49
N GLN A 329 -12.02 42.76 -12.50
CA GLN A 329 -12.88 43.89 -12.76
C GLN A 329 -13.80 44.22 -11.56
N SER A 330 -14.36 43.18 -10.94
CA SER A 330 -15.20 43.34 -9.76
C SER A 330 -14.42 43.91 -8.57
N MET A 331 -13.19 43.38 -8.35
CA MET A 331 -12.29 43.90 -7.30
C MET A 331 -11.85 45.35 -7.56
N ALA A 332 -11.56 45.69 -8.84
CA ALA A 332 -11.20 47.04 -9.23
C ALA A 332 -12.35 48.03 -8.97
N LYS A 333 -13.58 47.65 -9.33
CA LYS A 333 -14.79 48.45 -9.02
C LYS A 333 -14.96 48.63 -7.51
N MET A 334 -14.79 47.57 -6.72
CA MET A 334 -14.90 47.61 -5.27
C MET A 334 -13.82 48.54 -4.65
N LYS A 335 -12.59 48.47 -5.15
CA LYS A 335 -11.48 49.32 -4.74
C LYS A 335 -11.71 50.81 -5.06
N ALA A 336 -12.39 51.12 -6.18
CA ALA A 336 -12.79 52.51 -6.55
C ALA A 336 -13.93 53.04 -5.68
N ILE A 337 -14.79 52.16 -5.16
CA ILE A 337 -15.92 52.54 -4.29
C ILE A 337 -15.49 52.68 -2.82
N ASN A 338 -14.42 51.98 -2.39
CA ASN A 338 -13.95 51.99 -0.99
C ASN A 338 -13.75 53.39 -0.39
N PRO A 339 -13.10 54.38 -1.07
CA PRO A 339 -12.97 55.72 -0.50
C PRO A 339 -14.30 56.41 -0.25
N LYS A 340 -15.30 56.23 -1.15
CA LYS A 340 -16.64 56.77 -1.00
C LYS A 340 -17.37 56.13 0.18
N ILE A 341 -17.17 54.84 0.43
CA ILE A 341 -17.73 54.13 1.59
C ILE A 341 -17.09 54.65 2.89
N MET A 342 -15.78 54.89 2.88
CA MET A 342 -15.11 55.43 4.08
C MET A 342 -15.60 56.84 4.42
N GLU A 343 -15.68 57.75 3.42
CA GLU A 343 -16.18 59.10 3.58
C GLU A 343 -17.65 59.10 4.07
N MET A 344 -18.50 58.24 3.51
CA MET A 344 -19.88 58.08 3.95
C MET A 344 -19.97 57.55 5.41
N ARG A 345 -19.13 56.60 5.78
CA ARG A 345 -19.07 56.08 7.16
C ARG A 345 -18.64 57.14 8.18
N GLU A 346 -17.70 58.00 7.84
CA GLU A 346 -17.30 59.12 8.67
C GLU A 346 -18.40 60.14 8.80
N ARG A 347 -19.08 60.47 7.70
CA ARG A 347 -20.15 61.49 7.67
C ARG A 347 -21.43 61.04 8.37
N LEU A 348 -21.78 59.77 8.34
CA LEU A 348 -23.03 59.22 8.89
C LEU A 348 -22.82 58.34 10.14
N LYS A 349 -21.75 58.58 10.87
CA LYS A 349 -21.36 57.80 12.05
C LYS A 349 -22.44 57.73 13.13
N ASP A 350 -23.25 58.81 13.22
CA ASP A 350 -24.29 58.94 14.22
C ASP A 350 -25.70 58.54 13.75
N ASN A 351 -25.85 58.12 12.49
CA ASN A 351 -27.16 57.76 11.94
C ASN A 351 -27.12 56.43 11.13
N PRO A 352 -27.22 55.26 11.81
CA PRO A 352 -27.08 53.93 11.20
C PRO A 352 -28.10 53.64 10.09
N GLN A 353 -29.32 54.16 10.19
CA GLN A 353 -30.39 53.94 9.24
C GLN A 353 -30.11 54.63 7.88
N GLN A 354 -29.66 55.89 7.94
CA GLN A 354 -29.27 56.64 6.75
C GLN A 354 -28.02 56.05 6.11
N MET A 355 -27.07 55.59 6.88
CA MET A 355 -25.86 54.90 6.42
C MET A 355 -26.20 53.64 5.64
N GLN A 356 -27.15 52.83 6.09
CA GLN A 356 -27.59 51.61 5.40
C GLN A 356 -28.31 51.90 4.10
N MET A 357 -29.14 52.94 4.03
CA MET A 357 -29.81 53.38 2.78
C MET A 357 -28.84 53.95 1.76
N GLU A 358 -27.86 54.75 2.16
CA GLU A 358 -26.83 55.26 1.23
C GLU A 358 -25.87 54.14 0.77
N MET A 359 -25.55 53.18 1.65
CA MET A 359 -24.74 52.02 1.28
C MET A 359 -25.43 51.19 0.20
N MET A 360 -26.75 50.95 0.30
CA MET A 360 -27.50 50.26 -0.74
C MET A 360 -27.53 51.01 -2.09
N LYS A 361 -27.51 52.36 -2.06
CA LYS A 361 -27.42 53.18 -3.28
C LYS A 361 -26.06 53.10 -3.98
N ILE A 362 -24.99 52.95 -3.20
CA ILE A 362 -23.62 52.84 -3.74
C ILE A 362 -23.37 51.43 -4.39
N TYR A 363 -24.03 50.41 -3.87
CA TYR A 363 -23.91 49.05 -4.38
C TYR A 363 -24.85 48.73 -5.57
N ARG A 364 -25.79 49.57 -5.87
CA ARG A 364 -26.74 49.45 -6.99
C ARG A 364 -26.18 50.10 -8.25
#